data_c430a9e34899dbe14d631226fe8720be
#
_entry.id   c430a9e34899dbe14d631226fe8720be
#
_cell.length_a   1.000
_cell.length_b   1.000
_cell.length_c   1.000
_cell.angle_alpha   90.00
_cell.angle_beta   90.00
_cell.angle_gamma   90.00
#
_symmetry.space_group_name_H-M   'P 1'
#
loop_
_entity.id
_entity.type
_entity.pdbx_description
1 polymer ?
#
loop_
_entity_poly.entity_id
_entity_poly.type
_entity_poly.pdbx_seq_one_letter_code
_entity_poly.pdbx_strand_id
1 'polypeptide(L)'
;TMGEFTELRELLERAIIDAPPVLVRDGGVIAPGYNEELDEWRALADGATDYLDKLEIRERERLGLDTLKVGYNAVHGYYIQISRGQSHLAPIHYVRRQTLKNAERYIIPELKEYEDKVLTSKGKALALEKQLYEELFDMLMPHLADLQLSASALAELDVLVNLAERAETLNYTCPTFIDKPGIRITEGRHPVVEQVLNEPFIANPLNLSPQRRMLIITGPNMGGKSTYMRQTALIALLAYIGSYVPAQKVEIGPCLLYTSPSPRDMRRSR
;
A
#
# COMPACT_ATOMS: atom_id res chain seq x y z
N THR A 1 -23.39 10.96 4.86
CA THR A 1 -22.90 12.27 4.38
C THR A 1 -21.38 12.23 4.33
N MET A 2 -20.82 12.57 3.19
CA MET A 2 -19.37 12.75 3.06
C MET A 2 -19.00 14.12 3.65
N GLY A 3 -17.96 14.16 4.50
CA GLY A 3 -17.44 15.39 5.06
C GLY A 3 -16.54 16.14 4.07
N GLU A 4 -16.46 17.44 4.21
CA GLU A 4 -15.43 18.25 3.55
C GLU A 4 -14.23 18.37 4.51
N PHE A 5 -13.07 17.87 4.09
CA PHE A 5 -11.83 17.86 4.90
C PHE A 5 -10.79 18.81 4.30
N THR A 6 -11.22 19.98 3.86
CA THR A 6 -10.36 20.95 3.16
C THR A 6 -9.14 21.34 3.99
N GLU A 7 -9.31 21.66 5.25
CA GLU A 7 -8.21 22.05 6.14
C GLU A 7 -7.22 20.90 6.37
N LEU A 8 -7.72 19.67 6.54
CA LEU A 8 -6.85 18.49 6.68
C LEU A 8 -6.09 18.19 5.40
N ARG A 9 -6.75 18.31 4.26
CA ARG A 9 -6.10 18.12 2.96
C ARG A 9 -4.98 19.13 2.76
N GLU A 10 -5.25 20.42 2.99
CA GLU A 10 -4.26 21.49 2.87
C GLU A 10 -3.10 21.31 3.87
N LEU A 11 -3.38 20.84 5.08
CA LEU A 11 -2.36 20.49 6.07
C LEU A 11 -1.44 19.39 5.54
N LEU A 12 -2.00 18.27 5.04
CA LEU A 12 -1.24 17.15 4.56
C LEU A 12 -0.46 17.46 3.28
N GLU A 13 -1.06 18.19 2.33
CA GLU A 13 -0.41 18.64 1.10
C GLU A 13 0.80 19.56 1.39
N ARG A 14 0.73 20.37 2.45
CA ARG A 14 1.83 21.21 2.89
C ARG A 14 2.89 20.46 3.69
N ALA A 15 2.48 19.45 4.47
CA ALA A 15 3.35 18.79 5.42
C ALA A 15 4.14 17.61 4.83
N ILE A 16 3.56 16.90 3.86
CA ILE A 16 4.10 15.65 3.32
C ILE A 16 4.48 15.85 1.85
N ILE A 17 5.61 15.28 1.43
CA ILE A 17 6.02 15.31 0.01
C ILE A 17 5.09 14.42 -0.85
N ASP A 18 5.03 14.68 -2.16
CA ASP A 18 4.16 13.94 -3.11
C ASP A 18 4.44 12.44 -3.16
N ALA A 19 5.68 12.03 -3.02
CA ALA A 19 6.09 10.62 -3.03
C ALA A 19 6.92 10.28 -1.79
N PRO A 20 6.28 10.11 -0.62
CA PRO A 20 6.98 9.84 0.63
C PRO A 20 7.62 8.44 0.62
N PRO A 21 8.78 8.27 1.28
CA PRO A 21 9.39 6.96 1.48
C PRO A 21 8.46 6.04 2.29
N VAL A 22 8.60 4.74 2.09
CA VAL A 22 7.75 3.73 2.76
C VAL A 22 7.90 3.77 4.29
N LEU A 23 9.08 4.14 4.78
CA LEU A 23 9.38 4.14 6.21
C LEU A 23 9.88 5.52 6.66
N VAL A 24 9.24 6.09 7.66
CA VAL A 24 9.63 7.39 8.26
C VAL A 24 11.08 7.38 8.77
N ARG A 25 11.59 6.22 9.22
CA ARG A 25 12.98 6.08 9.67
C ARG A 25 14.03 6.36 8.59
N ASP A 26 13.64 6.31 7.33
CA ASP A 26 14.55 6.58 6.21
C ASP A 26 14.70 8.10 5.96
N GLY A 27 13.86 8.91 6.58
CA GLY A 27 13.80 10.37 6.45
C GLY A 27 13.20 10.82 5.10
N GLY A 28 12.93 12.12 4.97
CA GLY A 28 12.43 12.71 3.73
C GLY A 28 10.91 12.61 3.54
N VAL A 29 10.14 12.40 4.60
CA VAL A 29 8.66 12.36 4.56
C VAL A 29 8.08 13.78 4.62
N ILE A 30 8.61 14.62 5.51
CA ILE A 30 8.13 15.99 5.70
C ILE A 30 8.62 16.90 4.56
N ALA A 31 7.71 17.66 3.98
CA ALA A 31 8.00 18.56 2.87
C ALA A 31 8.97 19.70 3.26
N PRO A 32 9.86 20.12 2.35
CA PRO A 32 10.66 21.32 2.55
C PRO A 32 9.76 22.55 2.73
N GLY A 33 10.14 23.45 3.63
CA GLY A 33 9.37 24.64 3.97
C GLY A 33 8.24 24.42 4.98
N TYR A 34 8.00 23.20 5.41
CA TYR A 34 7.01 22.91 6.47
C TYR A 34 7.51 23.32 7.85
N ASN A 35 8.80 23.12 8.15
CA ASN A 35 9.43 23.49 9.41
C ASN A 35 10.84 24.03 9.18
N GLU A 36 11.09 25.26 9.57
CA GLU A 36 12.36 25.96 9.35
C GLU A 36 13.55 25.26 10.04
N GLU A 37 13.36 24.77 11.27
CA GLU A 37 14.44 24.08 12.01
C GLU A 37 14.84 22.76 11.31
N LEU A 38 13.87 22.02 10.78
CA LEU A 38 14.12 20.80 10.01
C LEU A 38 14.93 21.10 8.74
N ASP A 39 14.57 22.15 8.03
CA ASP A 39 15.25 22.57 6.82
C ASP A 39 16.69 23.04 7.10
N GLU A 40 16.92 23.73 8.22
CA GLU A 40 18.28 24.08 8.68
C GLU A 40 19.14 22.84 8.95
N TRP A 41 18.61 21.84 9.68
CA TRP A 41 19.34 20.60 9.95
C TRP A 41 19.62 19.79 8.67
N ARG A 42 18.68 19.76 7.72
CA ARG A 42 18.87 19.13 6.42
C ARG A 42 19.93 19.84 5.58
N ALA A 43 19.87 21.16 5.51
CA ALA A 43 20.88 21.96 4.78
C ALA A 43 22.28 21.76 5.35
N LEU A 44 22.43 21.67 6.67
CA LEU A 44 23.72 21.36 7.32
C LEU A 44 24.20 19.94 7.00
N ALA A 45 23.27 18.99 6.86
CA ALA A 45 23.60 17.60 6.53
C ALA A 45 23.97 17.42 5.05
N ASP A 46 23.27 18.13 4.15
CA ASP A 46 23.47 18.05 2.68
C ASP A 46 24.65 18.92 2.20
N GLY A 47 24.95 20.00 2.90
CA GLY A 47 26.11 20.83 2.62
C GLY A 47 27.47 20.15 2.81
N ALA A 48 27.47 18.88 3.23
CA ALA A 48 28.67 18.07 3.42
C ALA A 48 29.49 17.90 2.14
N THR A 49 28.86 17.74 1.01
CA THR A 49 29.54 17.54 -0.29
C THR A 49 30.31 18.78 -0.71
N ASP A 50 29.69 19.94 -0.67
CA ASP A 50 30.30 21.21 -1.04
C ASP A 50 31.49 21.57 -0.13
N TYR A 51 31.40 21.28 1.17
CA TYR A 51 32.49 21.49 2.10
C TYR A 51 33.69 20.60 1.79
N LEU A 52 33.44 19.31 1.50
CA LEU A 52 34.49 18.35 1.20
C LEU A 52 35.20 18.68 -0.11
N ASP A 53 34.50 19.13 -1.13
CA ASP A 53 35.08 19.59 -2.41
C ASP A 53 35.95 20.81 -2.21
N LYS A 54 35.50 21.79 -1.44
CA LYS A 54 36.27 22.96 -1.08
C LYS A 54 37.51 22.59 -0.25
N LEU A 55 37.41 21.69 0.67
CA LEU A 55 38.52 21.18 1.46
C LEU A 55 39.53 20.46 0.57
N GLU A 56 39.08 19.64 -0.36
CA GLU A 56 39.94 18.90 -1.29
C GLU A 56 40.75 19.86 -2.16
N ILE A 57 40.10 20.87 -2.74
CA ILE A 57 40.77 21.92 -3.55
C ILE A 57 41.81 22.67 -2.69
N ARG A 58 41.41 23.14 -1.51
CA ARG A 58 42.31 23.88 -0.61
C ARG A 58 43.54 23.05 -0.20
N GLU A 59 43.36 21.78 0.15
CA GLU A 59 44.46 20.94 0.59
C GLU A 59 45.38 20.50 -0.58
N ARG A 60 44.82 20.31 -1.79
CA ARG A 60 45.59 20.07 -3.01
C ARG A 60 46.53 21.26 -3.31
N GLU A 61 46.02 22.48 -3.31
CA GLU A 61 46.78 23.70 -3.57
C GLU A 61 47.84 23.91 -2.47
N ARG A 62 47.45 23.74 -1.20
CA ARG A 62 48.38 23.96 -0.07
C ARG A 62 49.56 23.00 -0.08
N LEU A 63 49.35 21.75 -0.44
CA LEU A 63 50.36 20.68 -0.37
C LEU A 63 51.06 20.43 -1.74
N GLY A 64 50.53 20.99 -2.83
CA GLY A 64 51.01 20.71 -4.17
C GLY A 64 50.76 19.24 -4.61
N LEU A 65 49.66 18.65 -4.13
CA LEU A 65 49.35 17.23 -4.35
C LEU A 65 48.10 17.07 -5.21
N ASP A 66 48.26 17.02 -6.52
CA ASP A 66 47.15 16.89 -7.49
C ASP A 66 46.34 15.59 -7.31
N THR A 67 46.96 14.55 -6.72
CA THR A 67 46.33 13.25 -6.50
C THR A 67 45.59 13.11 -5.16
N LEU A 68 45.65 14.17 -4.33
CA LEU A 68 44.94 14.17 -3.04
C LEU A 68 43.42 14.10 -3.28
N LYS A 69 42.75 13.28 -2.52
CA LYS A 69 41.27 13.12 -2.53
C LYS A 69 40.71 13.19 -1.12
N VAL A 70 39.58 13.86 -0.97
CA VAL A 70 38.78 13.79 0.25
C VAL A 70 37.61 12.87 -0.03
N GLY A 71 37.26 11.99 0.93
CA GLY A 71 36.20 11.04 0.75
C GLY A 71 35.61 10.54 2.08
N TYR A 72 34.57 9.75 1.97
CA TYR A 72 33.89 9.15 3.10
C TYR A 72 33.91 7.61 3.00
N ASN A 73 34.05 6.96 4.14
CA ASN A 73 33.94 5.52 4.27
C ASN A 73 33.07 5.18 5.48
N ALA A 74 32.09 4.27 5.31
CA ALA A 74 31.13 3.92 6.35
C ALA A 74 31.79 3.37 7.64
N VAL A 75 32.98 2.76 7.54
CA VAL A 75 33.69 2.17 8.70
C VAL A 75 34.62 3.19 9.36
N HIS A 76 35.26 4.07 8.57
CA HIS A 76 36.32 4.95 9.06
C HIS A 76 35.98 6.44 9.04
N GLY A 77 34.77 6.80 8.58
CA GLY A 77 34.32 8.18 8.45
C GLY A 77 34.99 8.95 7.29
N TYR A 78 35.07 10.26 7.42
CA TYR A 78 35.75 11.12 6.44
C TYR A 78 37.26 10.98 6.51
N TYR A 79 37.92 11.06 5.35
CA TYR A 79 39.38 10.92 5.24
C TYR A 79 39.93 11.74 4.10
N ILE A 80 41.21 12.11 4.24
CA ILE A 80 42.05 12.64 3.17
C ILE A 80 42.93 11.49 2.69
N GLN A 81 42.91 11.20 1.40
CA GLN A 81 43.73 10.14 0.80
C GLN A 81 44.88 10.74 0.00
N ILE A 82 46.09 10.29 0.28
CA ILE A 82 47.33 10.68 -0.42
C ILE A 82 47.95 9.41 -1.01
N SER A 83 48.49 9.49 -2.20
CA SER A 83 49.22 8.40 -2.83
C SER A 83 50.44 7.99 -1.99
N ARG A 84 50.75 6.70 -1.93
CA ARG A 84 51.85 6.19 -1.08
C ARG A 84 53.20 6.80 -1.42
N GLY A 85 53.45 7.11 -2.70
CA GLY A 85 54.69 7.75 -3.11
C GLY A 85 54.85 9.20 -2.61
N GLN A 86 53.75 9.86 -2.26
CA GLN A 86 53.69 11.24 -1.79
C GLN A 86 53.33 11.34 -0.29
N SER A 87 53.19 10.23 0.40
CA SER A 87 52.79 10.20 1.83
C SER A 87 53.81 10.93 2.75
N HIS A 88 55.05 11.04 2.35
CA HIS A 88 56.09 11.78 3.08
C HIS A 88 55.88 13.31 3.09
N LEU A 89 55.01 13.82 2.20
CA LEU A 89 54.61 15.22 2.14
C LEU A 89 53.40 15.53 3.05
N ALA A 90 52.83 14.52 3.69
CA ALA A 90 51.70 14.72 4.60
C ALA A 90 52.18 15.55 5.83
N PRO A 91 51.48 16.63 6.21
CA PRO A 91 51.82 17.45 7.37
C PRO A 91 51.77 16.67 8.69
N ILE A 92 52.50 17.10 9.69
CA ILE A 92 52.60 16.43 11.01
C ILE A 92 51.22 16.34 11.69
N HIS A 93 50.33 17.27 11.46
CA HIS A 93 48.98 17.25 12.06
C HIS A 93 48.01 16.31 11.36
N TYR A 94 48.39 15.67 10.25
CA TYR A 94 47.62 14.61 9.60
C TYR A 94 47.82 13.31 10.38
N VAL A 95 46.72 12.85 11.00
CA VAL A 95 46.75 11.61 11.74
C VAL A 95 46.43 10.46 10.81
N ARG A 96 47.36 9.54 10.59
CA ARG A 96 47.16 8.37 9.72
C ARG A 96 46.13 7.42 10.32
N ARG A 97 45.12 7.12 9.58
CA ARG A 97 44.01 6.21 9.94
C ARG A 97 44.13 4.83 9.31
N GLN A 98 44.54 4.77 8.05
CA GLN A 98 44.58 3.54 7.27
C GLN A 98 45.68 3.57 6.23
N THR A 99 46.40 2.47 6.07
CA THR A 99 47.37 2.23 5.02
C THR A 99 46.76 1.26 4.00
N LEU A 100 46.66 1.67 2.73
CA LEU A 100 46.24 0.87 1.61
C LEU A 100 47.44 0.47 0.76
N LYS A 101 47.25 -0.43 -0.21
CA LYS A 101 48.32 -0.89 -1.11
C LYS A 101 49.02 0.27 -1.84
N ASN A 102 48.24 1.24 -2.32
CA ASN A 102 48.72 2.34 -3.16
C ASN A 102 48.50 3.73 -2.57
N ALA A 103 47.94 3.86 -1.38
CA ALA A 103 47.60 5.14 -0.77
C ALA A 103 47.59 5.04 0.76
N GLU A 104 47.66 6.17 1.40
CA GLU A 104 47.46 6.31 2.86
C GLU A 104 46.29 7.25 3.11
N ARG A 105 45.50 6.97 4.14
CA ARG A 105 44.34 7.75 4.56
C ARG A 105 44.61 8.44 5.87
N TYR A 106 44.30 9.70 5.93
CA TYR A 106 44.53 10.58 7.05
C TYR A 106 43.26 11.26 7.52
N ILE A 107 43.23 11.64 8.77
CA ILE A 107 42.21 12.53 9.33
C ILE A 107 42.89 13.78 9.89
N ILE A 108 42.21 14.92 9.79
CA ILE A 108 42.57 16.16 10.42
C ILE A 108 41.51 16.58 11.44
N PRO A 109 41.84 17.33 12.50
CA PRO A 109 40.90 17.79 13.49
C PRO A 109 39.67 18.49 12.90
N GLU A 110 39.90 19.42 11.95
CA GLU A 110 38.82 20.12 11.25
C GLU A 110 37.81 19.18 10.56
N LEU A 111 38.32 18.13 9.89
CA LEU A 111 37.47 17.15 9.22
C LEU A 111 36.68 16.30 10.21
N LYS A 112 37.27 16.02 11.39
CA LYS A 112 36.58 15.31 12.45
C LYS A 112 35.46 16.13 13.09
N GLU A 113 35.74 17.39 13.40
CA GLU A 113 34.71 18.32 13.93
C GLU A 113 33.56 18.47 12.94
N TYR A 114 33.86 18.53 11.66
CA TYR A 114 32.86 18.59 10.61
C TYR A 114 32.03 17.29 10.53
N GLU A 115 32.69 16.13 10.61
CA GLU A 115 32.00 14.82 10.67
C GLU A 115 31.01 14.76 11.83
N ASP A 116 31.46 15.13 13.02
CA ASP A 116 30.62 15.12 14.22
C ASP A 116 29.41 16.07 14.07
N LYS A 117 29.61 17.23 13.42
CA LYS A 117 28.53 18.19 13.14
C LYS A 117 27.52 17.64 12.14
N VAL A 118 27.97 17.03 11.03
CA VAL A 118 27.11 16.45 10.00
C VAL A 118 26.30 15.26 10.54
N LEU A 119 26.95 14.35 11.28
CA LEU A 119 26.28 13.20 11.88
C LEU A 119 25.23 13.63 12.92
N THR A 120 25.58 14.64 13.73
CA THR A 120 24.65 15.22 14.70
C THR A 120 23.45 15.88 13.99
N SER A 121 23.67 16.63 12.91
CA SER A 121 22.62 17.28 12.13
C SER A 121 21.68 16.27 11.48
N LYS A 122 22.22 15.20 10.90
CA LYS A 122 21.38 14.09 10.37
C LYS A 122 20.53 13.44 11.44
N GLY A 123 21.10 13.16 12.59
CA GLY A 123 20.38 12.58 13.73
C GLY A 123 19.25 13.49 14.23
N LYS A 124 19.53 14.80 14.35
CA LYS A 124 18.55 15.79 14.76
C LYS A 124 17.44 15.98 13.71
N ALA A 125 17.80 16.06 12.44
CA ALA A 125 16.83 16.15 11.35
C ALA A 125 15.86 14.96 11.37
N LEU A 126 16.37 13.74 11.51
CA LEU A 126 15.54 12.53 11.55
C LEU A 126 14.65 12.48 12.81
N ALA A 127 15.16 12.88 13.96
CA ALA A 127 14.40 12.92 15.20
C ALA A 127 13.27 13.96 15.14
N LEU A 128 13.56 15.16 14.64
CA LEU A 128 12.57 16.21 14.46
C LEU A 128 11.52 15.84 13.42
N GLU A 129 11.94 15.24 12.31
CA GLU A 129 11.04 14.77 11.27
C GLU A 129 10.05 13.73 11.80
N LYS A 130 10.53 12.79 12.61
CA LYS A 130 9.68 11.81 13.28
C LYS A 130 8.69 12.47 14.23
N GLN A 131 9.12 13.44 15.00
CA GLN A 131 8.26 14.19 15.90
C GLN A 131 7.15 14.94 15.12
N LEU A 132 7.51 15.68 14.08
CA LEU A 132 6.55 16.39 13.23
C LEU A 132 5.55 15.43 12.58
N TYR A 133 6.00 14.25 12.16
CA TYR A 133 5.11 13.25 11.61
C TYR A 133 4.14 12.68 12.67
N GLU A 134 4.57 12.48 13.91
CA GLU A 134 3.70 12.08 15.02
C GLU A 134 2.67 13.20 15.38
N GLU A 135 3.07 14.47 15.33
CA GLU A 135 2.18 15.61 15.53
C GLU A 135 1.05 15.67 14.49
N LEU A 136 1.31 15.25 13.24
CA LEU A 136 0.25 15.16 12.22
C LEU A 136 -0.84 14.15 12.61
N PHE A 137 -0.50 13.03 13.26
CA PHE A 137 -1.52 12.10 13.76
C PHE A 137 -2.36 12.73 14.85
N ASP A 138 -1.76 13.49 15.76
CA ASP A 138 -2.50 14.18 16.82
C ASP A 138 -3.49 15.20 16.24
N MET A 139 -3.13 15.86 15.14
CA MET A 139 -4.02 16.76 14.40
C MET A 139 -5.13 16.03 13.65
N LEU A 140 -4.90 14.79 13.18
CA LEU A 140 -5.89 13.97 12.49
C LEU A 140 -6.87 13.28 13.44
N MET A 141 -6.45 12.94 14.65
CA MET A 141 -7.25 12.17 15.62
C MET A 141 -8.64 12.76 15.92
N PRO A 142 -8.83 14.08 16.10
CA PRO A 142 -10.16 14.66 16.32
C PRO A 142 -11.14 14.42 15.17
N HIS A 143 -10.64 14.22 13.94
CA HIS A 143 -11.42 14.04 12.73
C HIS A 143 -11.58 12.56 12.33
N LEU A 144 -11.01 11.64 13.09
CA LEU A 144 -10.97 10.20 12.74
C LEU A 144 -12.38 9.61 12.58
N ALA A 145 -13.32 9.97 13.44
CA ALA A 145 -14.71 9.48 13.38
C ALA A 145 -15.40 9.92 12.07
N ASP A 146 -15.23 11.17 11.68
CA ASP A 146 -15.82 11.73 10.46
C ASP A 146 -15.15 11.14 9.19
N LEU A 147 -13.84 10.91 9.25
CA LEU A 147 -13.11 10.22 8.18
C LEU A 147 -13.60 8.77 8.00
N GLN A 148 -13.78 8.04 9.10
CA GLN A 148 -14.32 6.67 9.08
C GLN A 148 -15.74 6.63 8.54
N LEU A 149 -16.60 7.58 8.95
CA LEU A 149 -17.97 7.68 8.44
C LEU A 149 -17.99 7.97 6.95
N SER A 150 -17.14 8.88 6.48
CA SER A 150 -17.02 9.21 5.06
C SER A 150 -16.48 8.03 4.25
N ALA A 151 -15.48 7.32 4.76
CA ALA A 151 -14.95 6.11 4.13
C ALA A 151 -16.01 5.01 4.03
N SER A 152 -16.83 4.81 5.08
CA SER A 152 -17.93 3.84 5.06
C SER A 152 -18.99 4.21 4.03
N ALA A 153 -19.36 5.49 3.93
CA ALA A 153 -20.33 5.97 2.94
C ALA A 153 -19.82 5.80 1.51
N LEU A 154 -18.52 6.07 1.27
CA LEU A 154 -17.88 5.86 -0.03
C LEU A 154 -17.84 4.37 -0.40
N ALA A 155 -17.50 3.50 0.56
CA ALA A 155 -17.47 2.05 0.32
C ALA A 155 -18.87 1.50 -0.03
N GLU A 156 -19.92 1.98 0.66
CA GLU A 156 -21.30 1.62 0.33
C GLU A 156 -21.69 2.11 -1.07
N LEU A 157 -21.36 3.35 -1.39
CA LEU A 157 -21.63 3.92 -2.72
C LEU A 157 -20.91 3.15 -3.83
N ASP A 158 -19.65 2.80 -3.64
CA ASP A 158 -18.84 2.03 -4.59
C ASP A 158 -19.48 0.65 -4.87
N VAL A 159 -19.91 -0.05 -3.83
CA VAL A 159 -20.62 -1.34 -3.97
C VAL A 159 -21.92 -1.16 -4.75
N LEU A 160 -22.73 -0.15 -4.41
CA LEU A 160 -24.02 0.08 -5.09
C LEU A 160 -23.83 0.45 -6.57
N VAL A 161 -22.85 1.29 -6.87
CA VAL A 161 -22.52 1.66 -8.26
C VAL A 161 -22.04 0.44 -9.05
N ASN A 162 -21.17 -0.39 -8.46
CA ASN A 162 -20.70 -1.63 -9.08
C ASN A 162 -21.85 -2.60 -9.37
N LEU A 163 -22.75 -2.82 -8.40
CA LEU A 163 -23.91 -3.68 -8.61
C LEU A 163 -24.87 -3.15 -9.67
N ALA A 164 -25.09 -1.82 -9.73
CA ALA A 164 -25.92 -1.19 -10.74
C ALA A 164 -25.31 -1.30 -12.14
N GLU A 165 -24.02 -1.01 -12.29
CA GLU A 165 -23.30 -1.17 -13.56
C GLU A 165 -23.35 -2.61 -14.06
N ARG A 166 -23.14 -3.59 -13.19
CA ARG A 166 -23.23 -5.02 -13.54
C ARG A 166 -24.66 -5.42 -13.93
N ALA A 167 -25.67 -4.89 -13.25
CA ALA A 167 -27.06 -5.17 -13.58
C ALA A 167 -27.40 -4.67 -14.99
N GLU A 168 -26.95 -3.47 -15.37
CA GLU A 168 -27.18 -2.89 -16.67
C GLU A 168 -26.37 -3.60 -17.77
N THR A 169 -25.06 -3.72 -17.59
CA THR A 169 -24.16 -4.26 -18.64
C THR A 169 -24.36 -5.75 -18.90
N LEU A 170 -24.78 -6.53 -17.90
CA LEU A 170 -24.97 -7.97 -17.99
C LEU A 170 -26.45 -8.39 -18.11
N ASN A 171 -27.36 -7.44 -18.28
CA ASN A 171 -28.81 -7.68 -18.38
C ASN A 171 -29.34 -8.55 -17.24
N TYR A 172 -29.05 -8.14 -16.00
CA TYR A 172 -29.59 -8.78 -14.80
C TYR A 172 -30.96 -8.18 -14.45
N THR A 173 -31.79 -8.92 -13.78
CA THR A 173 -33.13 -8.49 -13.37
C THR A 173 -33.27 -8.42 -11.85
N CYS A 174 -34.17 -7.55 -11.38
CA CYS A 174 -34.47 -7.43 -9.96
C CYS A 174 -35.17 -8.70 -9.46
N PRO A 175 -34.65 -9.42 -8.46
CA PRO A 175 -35.35 -10.55 -7.88
C PRO A 175 -36.54 -10.09 -7.03
N THR A 176 -37.60 -10.90 -7.00
CA THR A 176 -38.76 -10.68 -6.13
C THR A 176 -38.66 -11.59 -4.91
N PHE A 177 -38.69 -11.00 -3.73
CA PHE A 177 -38.77 -11.78 -2.47
C PHE A 177 -40.24 -12.09 -2.12
N ILE A 178 -40.50 -13.33 -1.76
CA ILE A 178 -41.83 -13.83 -1.40
C ILE A 178 -41.79 -14.46 0.01
N ASP A 179 -42.93 -14.45 0.72
CA ASP A 179 -43.01 -14.96 2.12
C ASP A 179 -43.02 -16.49 2.21
N LYS A 180 -43.31 -17.18 1.12
CA LYS A 180 -43.38 -18.64 1.09
C LYS A 180 -42.05 -19.27 0.73
N PRO A 181 -41.58 -20.32 1.42
CA PRO A 181 -40.33 -21.00 1.05
C PRO A 181 -40.39 -21.51 -0.39
N GLY A 182 -39.37 -21.24 -1.15
CA GLY A 182 -39.21 -21.70 -2.53
C GLY A 182 -38.29 -20.84 -3.35
N ILE A 183 -37.86 -21.37 -4.50
CA ILE A 183 -37.02 -20.67 -5.48
C ILE A 183 -37.61 -20.97 -6.85
N ARG A 184 -38.03 -19.93 -7.55
CA ARG A 184 -38.46 -20.01 -8.94
C ARG A 184 -37.55 -19.12 -9.80
N ILE A 185 -36.85 -19.73 -10.74
CA ILE A 185 -35.99 -19.05 -11.70
C ILE A 185 -36.50 -19.31 -13.11
N THR A 186 -36.72 -18.28 -13.86
CA THR A 186 -37.06 -18.34 -15.29
C THR A 186 -35.82 -17.84 -16.06
N GLU A 187 -35.38 -18.65 -17.04
CA GLU A 187 -34.22 -18.32 -17.90
C GLU A 187 -32.98 -17.92 -17.08
N GLY A 188 -32.62 -18.76 -16.10
CA GLY A 188 -31.42 -18.53 -15.29
C GLY A 188 -30.14 -18.77 -16.07
N ARG A 189 -29.14 -17.91 -15.88
CA ARG A 189 -27.82 -17.99 -16.51
C ARG A 189 -26.74 -18.09 -15.45
N HIS A 190 -25.59 -18.63 -15.82
CA HIS A 190 -24.47 -18.73 -14.90
C HIS A 190 -23.58 -17.47 -15.03
N PRO A 191 -23.47 -16.62 -13.99
CA PRO A 191 -22.86 -15.29 -14.11
C PRO A 191 -21.40 -15.29 -14.57
N VAL A 192 -20.67 -16.38 -14.29
CA VAL A 192 -19.26 -16.52 -14.71
C VAL A 192 -19.15 -17.26 -16.04
N VAL A 193 -19.86 -18.37 -16.20
CA VAL A 193 -19.71 -19.20 -17.41
C VAL A 193 -20.20 -18.46 -18.65
N GLU A 194 -21.29 -17.68 -18.56
CA GLU A 194 -21.78 -16.90 -19.70
C GLU A 194 -20.78 -15.84 -20.19
N GLN A 195 -19.87 -15.37 -19.33
CA GLN A 195 -18.87 -14.38 -19.72
C GLN A 195 -17.62 -14.98 -20.42
N VAL A 196 -17.39 -16.28 -20.25
CA VAL A 196 -16.20 -16.95 -20.84
C VAL A 196 -16.54 -17.83 -22.03
N LEU A 197 -17.83 -18.07 -22.31
CA LEU A 197 -18.24 -18.82 -23.48
C LEU A 197 -18.16 -17.96 -24.74
N ASN A 198 -17.72 -18.56 -25.84
CA ASN A 198 -17.77 -17.92 -27.18
C ASN A 198 -19.16 -18.02 -27.82
N GLU A 199 -20.00 -18.91 -27.31
CA GLU A 199 -21.37 -19.14 -27.75
C GLU A 199 -22.38 -18.65 -26.70
N PRO A 200 -23.60 -18.27 -27.10
CA PRO A 200 -24.62 -17.87 -26.13
C PRO A 200 -24.91 -18.94 -25.08
N PHE A 201 -24.94 -18.55 -23.82
CA PHE A 201 -25.26 -19.45 -22.71
C PHE A 201 -26.74 -19.90 -22.83
N ILE A 202 -26.99 -21.20 -22.79
CA ILE A 202 -28.35 -21.74 -22.78
C ILE A 202 -28.91 -21.59 -21.38
N ALA A 203 -29.92 -20.74 -21.24
CA ALA A 203 -30.56 -20.43 -19.97
C ALA A 203 -31.37 -21.64 -19.44
N ASN A 204 -31.45 -21.76 -18.14
CA ASN A 204 -32.08 -22.92 -17.47
C ASN A 204 -33.10 -22.47 -16.42
N PRO A 205 -34.34 -23.07 -16.39
CA PRO A 205 -35.32 -22.81 -15.36
C PRO A 205 -35.07 -23.61 -14.10
N LEU A 206 -35.56 -23.13 -12.95
CA LEU A 206 -35.65 -23.86 -11.70
C LEU A 206 -37.00 -23.59 -11.04
N ASN A 207 -37.63 -24.64 -10.48
CA ASN A 207 -38.79 -24.48 -9.64
C ASN A 207 -38.69 -25.41 -8.43
N LEU A 208 -38.41 -24.82 -7.29
CA LEU A 208 -38.49 -25.48 -5.97
C LEU A 208 -39.60 -24.83 -5.15
N SER A 209 -40.42 -25.65 -4.51
CA SER A 209 -41.59 -25.22 -3.73
C SER A 209 -41.76 -26.13 -2.50
N PRO A 210 -42.68 -25.84 -1.56
CA PRO A 210 -42.97 -26.74 -0.45
C PRO A 210 -43.37 -28.17 -0.88
N GLN A 211 -43.94 -28.32 -2.05
CA GLN A 211 -44.32 -29.61 -2.64
C GLN A 211 -43.18 -30.27 -3.43
N ARG A 212 -42.25 -29.50 -3.92
CA ARG A 212 -41.10 -29.97 -4.71
C ARG A 212 -39.79 -29.47 -4.10
N ARG A 213 -39.34 -30.11 -3.02
CA ARG A 213 -38.21 -29.66 -2.22
C ARG A 213 -36.85 -30.14 -2.73
N MET A 214 -36.83 -31.13 -3.59
CA MET A 214 -35.62 -31.74 -4.11
C MET A 214 -35.73 -31.99 -5.61
N LEU A 215 -34.63 -31.78 -6.29
CA LEU A 215 -34.44 -32.08 -7.71
C LEU A 215 -33.26 -33.03 -7.86
N ILE A 216 -33.47 -34.19 -8.49
CA ILE A 216 -32.39 -35.11 -8.87
C ILE A 216 -31.95 -34.77 -10.28
N ILE A 217 -30.67 -34.39 -10.43
CA ILE A 217 -30.11 -34.01 -11.70
C ILE A 217 -29.14 -35.10 -12.17
N THR A 218 -29.48 -35.75 -13.28
CA THR A 218 -28.70 -36.81 -13.90
C THR A 218 -28.22 -36.41 -15.29
N GLY A 219 -27.21 -37.07 -15.81
CA GLY A 219 -26.67 -36.81 -17.15
C GLY A 219 -25.21 -37.22 -17.27
N PRO A 220 -24.62 -37.16 -18.47
CA PRO A 220 -23.23 -37.52 -18.71
C PRO A 220 -22.26 -36.64 -17.96
N ASN A 221 -21.02 -37.11 -17.79
CA ASN A 221 -19.94 -36.24 -17.30
C ASN A 221 -19.72 -35.09 -18.27
N MET A 222 -19.39 -33.91 -17.75
CA MET A 222 -19.28 -32.64 -18.51
C MET A 222 -20.59 -32.11 -19.12
N GLY A 223 -21.75 -32.70 -18.83
CA GLY A 223 -23.07 -32.28 -19.29
C GLY A 223 -23.67 -31.08 -18.54
N GLY A 224 -22.87 -30.25 -17.86
CA GLY A 224 -23.34 -29.00 -17.21
C GLY A 224 -24.03 -29.17 -15.87
N LYS A 225 -24.14 -30.39 -15.27
CA LYS A 225 -24.79 -30.63 -13.97
C LYS A 225 -24.30 -29.71 -12.85
N SER A 226 -22.95 -29.62 -12.69
CA SER A 226 -22.34 -28.78 -11.67
C SER A 226 -22.51 -27.29 -11.97
N THR A 227 -22.53 -26.91 -13.24
CA THR A 227 -22.81 -25.53 -13.68
C THR A 227 -24.22 -25.12 -13.29
N TYR A 228 -25.20 -25.97 -13.53
CA TYR A 228 -26.59 -25.73 -13.17
C TYR A 228 -26.79 -25.56 -11.64
N MET A 229 -26.15 -26.40 -10.84
CA MET A 229 -26.21 -26.26 -9.36
C MET A 229 -25.56 -24.98 -8.88
N ARG A 230 -24.38 -24.66 -9.41
CA ARG A 230 -23.65 -23.42 -9.07
C ARG A 230 -24.40 -22.18 -9.52
N GLN A 231 -24.99 -22.19 -10.72
CA GLN A 231 -25.87 -21.13 -11.22
C GLN A 231 -26.98 -20.81 -10.21
N THR A 232 -27.69 -21.84 -9.75
CA THR A 232 -28.76 -21.67 -8.77
C THR A 232 -28.27 -21.06 -7.46
N ALA A 233 -27.16 -21.58 -6.93
CA ALA A 233 -26.55 -21.05 -5.70
C ALA A 233 -26.10 -19.61 -5.85
N LEU A 234 -25.48 -19.26 -6.96
CA LEU A 234 -25.00 -17.91 -7.23
C LEU A 234 -26.17 -16.92 -7.43
N ILE A 235 -27.24 -17.32 -8.13
CA ILE A 235 -28.46 -16.49 -8.28
C ILE A 235 -29.07 -16.21 -6.89
N ALA A 236 -29.18 -17.23 -6.03
CA ALA A 236 -29.69 -17.04 -4.68
C ALA A 236 -28.78 -16.12 -3.85
N LEU A 237 -27.46 -16.34 -3.90
CA LEU A 237 -26.49 -15.50 -3.20
C LEU A 237 -26.56 -14.04 -3.64
N LEU A 238 -26.54 -13.80 -4.96
CA LEU A 238 -26.66 -12.44 -5.52
C LEU A 238 -27.94 -11.75 -5.07
N ALA A 239 -29.08 -12.46 -5.10
CA ALA A 239 -30.34 -11.92 -4.62
C ALA A 239 -30.26 -11.48 -3.15
N TYR A 240 -29.72 -12.35 -2.27
CA TYR A 240 -29.65 -12.06 -0.83
C TYR A 240 -28.65 -10.99 -0.42
N ILE A 241 -27.63 -10.71 -1.25
CA ILE A 241 -26.73 -9.56 -1.01
C ILE A 241 -27.27 -8.24 -1.58
N GLY A 242 -28.48 -8.24 -2.16
CA GLY A 242 -29.10 -7.04 -2.72
C GLY A 242 -28.76 -6.74 -4.17
N SER A 243 -28.10 -7.66 -4.88
CA SER A 243 -27.80 -7.53 -6.30
C SER A 243 -28.98 -7.93 -7.18
N TYR A 244 -29.00 -7.42 -8.41
CA TYR A 244 -29.77 -8.02 -9.50
C TYR A 244 -29.15 -9.36 -9.90
N VAL A 245 -29.93 -10.20 -10.60
CA VAL A 245 -29.60 -11.60 -10.85
C VAL A 245 -29.63 -11.96 -12.33
N PRO A 246 -28.75 -12.89 -12.79
CA PRO A 246 -28.69 -13.33 -14.19
C PRO A 246 -29.86 -14.27 -14.55
N ALA A 247 -31.04 -13.72 -14.70
CA ALA A 247 -32.24 -14.47 -15.09
C ALA A 247 -33.27 -13.53 -15.69
N GLN A 248 -34.27 -14.07 -16.38
CA GLN A 248 -35.40 -13.30 -16.86
C GLN A 248 -36.34 -12.90 -15.70
N LYS A 249 -36.56 -13.82 -14.76
CA LYS A 249 -37.37 -13.60 -13.55
C LYS A 249 -36.91 -14.50 -12.43
N VAL A 250 -36.86 -13.96 -11.21
CA VAL A 250 -36.56 -14.74 -10.00
C VAL A 250 -37.57 -14.39 -8.90
N GLU A 251 -38.19 -15.40 -8.35
CA GLU A 251 -38.98 -15.33 -7.10
C GLU A 251 -38.30 -16.21 -6.05
N ILE A 252 -37.92 -15.61 -4.93
CA ILE A 252 -37.16 -16.31 -3.89
C ILE A 252 -37.79 -16.08 -2.51
N GLY A 253 -38.06 -17.15 -1.84
CA GLY A 253 -38.60 -17.14 -0.46
C GLY A 253 -37.51 -17.32 0.58
N PRO A 254 -37.86 -17.21 1.88
CA PRO A 254 -36.90 -17.41 2.95
C PRO A 254 -36.25 -18.80 2.83
N CYS A 255 -34.92 -18.80 2.65
CA CYS A 255 -34.12 -20.01 2.69
C CYS A 255 -33.61 -20.19 4.12
N LEU A 256 -34.37 -20.99 4.90
CA LEU A 256 -33.92 -21.40 6.21
C LEU A 256 -32.85 -22.48 6.02
N LEU A 257 -31.61 -22.06 6.04
CA LEU A 257 -30.47 -22.98 6.12
C LEU A 257 -30.43 -23.52 7.56
N TYR A 258 -31.20 -24.59 7.83
CA TYR A 258 -30.92 -25.38 9.00
C TYR A 258 -29.63 -26.15 8.75
N THR A 259 -28.54 -25.66 9.29
CA THR A 259 -27.29 -26.42 9.37
C THR A 259 -27.48 -27.52 10.42
N SER A 260 -28.14 -28.58 10.05
CA SER A 260 -27.90 -29.85 10.70
C SER A 260 -26.47 -30.25 10.39
N PRO A 261 -25.59 -30.45 11.40
CA PRO A 261 -24.21 -30.82 11.13
C PRO A 261 -24.20 -32.08 10.27
N SER A 262 -23.53 -32.01 9.12
CA SER A 262 -23.36 -33.15 8.23
C SER A 262 -22.68 -34.29 9.01
N PRO A 263 -23.03 -35.57 8.78
CA PRO A 263 -22.29 -36.68 9.36
C PRO A 263 -20.76 -36.63 9.12
N ARG A 264 -20.30 -35.87 8.13
CA ARG A 264 -18.87 -35.61 7.90
C ARG A 264 -18.29 -34.61 8.87
N ASP A 265 -19.06 -33.65 9.34
CA ASP A 265 -18.61 -32.61 10.28
C ASP A 265 -18.55 -33.15 11.71
N MET A 266 -19.40 -34.14 12.05
CA MET A 266 -19.38 -34.80 13.34
C MET A 266 -18.17 -35.71 13.57
N ARG A 267 -17.42 -36.08 12.54
CA ARG A 267 -16.20 -36.90 12.64
C ARG A 267 -14.92 -36.13 12.97
N ARG A 268 -14.96 -34.83 13.01
CA ARG A 268 -13.77 -33.96 13.31
C ARG A 268 -13.67 -33.55 14.79
N SER A 269 -14.58 -33.93 15.65
CA SER A 269 -14.53 -33.63 17.09
C SER A 269 -14.21 -34.89 17.93
N ARG A 270 -13.14 -35.60 17.52
CA ARG A 270 -12.49 -36.63 18.34
C ARG A 270 -10.97 -36.44 18.32
#